data_0d92bc6f28db4f622c6f8074841fcfdc
#
_entry.id   0d92bc6f28db4f622c6f8074841fcfdc
#
_cell.length_a   1.000
_cell.length_b   1.000
_cell.length_c   1.000
_cell.angle_alpha   90.00
_cell.angle_beta   90.00
_cell.angle_gamma   90.00
#
_symmetry.space_group_name_H-M   'P 1'
#
loop_
_entity.id
_entity.type
_entity.pdbx_description
1 polymer ?
#
loop_
_entity_poly.entity_id
_entity_poly.type
_entity_poly.pdbx_seq_one_letter_code
_entity_poly.pdbx_strand_id
1 'polypeptide(L)'
;MNNQNIRNIAIIAHVDHGKTTLVDALLRQSHIFRENEQVAERVMDSNDLEKERGITILSKNTSVMYNDVKINIVDTPGHADFGGEVERVLKTVDGVLLLVDAFEGPMPQTREVLKKALALDLKPIVVINKIDRPGANPLKVVDQVIELFIELNASDEQLDFPVIYASAKNGIAKMNLEDDTDNVHCIFETIINTISAPNCDMEGTAQMLVSNIDYDDYLGRIAVGRVERGTIKNGMSISICKKDDKVVQGKIAKLFTYVGLKRVEVDEVSAGDMVALSGIADINIGETICDFDHPEKIEFVDIDEPTVSMTFSVNDGPLAGKEGKFITSRHIRDRLFKELERNVSLRVKETDSADSFEVCGRGELHLSVLIETMRREGFELLVSRPKVIYKEIDGVKCEPIEKLVCNVPDDSIGTIIEKLGRRKGEMKNMEPAEMGHTKLEFEIPARGLIGYRTEFLTDTKGVGTMNSVFDRYEPYKGEISARTRGVLVAFEAGTSITYGLYNAQERGELLIGAGVEVYEGMIVGINSRNEDIAINVCKEKHLTNTRASGSDDALRLVPPLQMSLEKAIEFIEEDELVEVTPLNIRLRKKILDSKTREREARRNMSK
;
A
#
# COMPACT_ATOMS: atom_id res chain seq x y z
N MET A 1 -35.20 7.53 14.45
CA MET A 1 -35.79 7.44 13.10
C MET A 1 -34.66 7.26 12.10
N ASN A 2 -34.77 6.37 11.15
CA ASN A 2 -33.71 6.18 10.17
C ASN A 2 -33.74 7.30 9.13
N ASN A 3 -32.59 7.78 8.70
CA ASN A 3 -32.50 8.75 7.60
C ASN A 3 -32.71 8.02 6.26
N GLN A 4 -33.96 7.87 5.84
CA GLN A 4 -34.39 7.03 4.71
C GLN A 4 -33.70 7.39 3.37
N ASN A 5 -33.24 8.64 3.25
CA ASN A 5 -32.70 9.18 2.01
C ASN A 5 -31.15 9.06 1.90
N ILE A 6 -30.51 8.28 2.79
CA ILE A 6 -29.06 8.07 2.76
C ILE A 6 -28.75 6.58 2.67
N ARG A 7 -27.69 6.23 1.92
CA ARG A 7 -27.04 4.92 1.93
C ARG A 7 -25.52 5.12 2.03
N ASN A 8 -24.88 4.41 2.94
CA ASN A 8 -23.43 4.46 3.10
C ASN A 8 -22.85 3.11 2.69
N ILE A 9 -22.00 3.10 1.69
CA ILE A 9 -21.37 1.88 1.18
C ILE A 9 -19.86 2.04 1.08
N ALA A 10 -19.13 0.94 1.29
CA ALA A 10 -17.73 0.82 0.93
C ALA A 10 -17.57 -0.08 -0.28
N ILE A 11 -16.65 0.25 -1.17
CA ILE A 11 -16.27 -0.64 -2.28
C ILE A 11 -15.00 -1.36 -1.89
N ILE A 12 -15.08 -2.68 -1.77
CA ILE A 12 -13.98 -3.57 -1.45
C ILE A 12 -13.62 -4.43 -2.65
N ALA A 13 -12.34 -4.50 -2.97
CA ALA A 13 -11.84 -5.26 -4.11
C ALA A 13 -10.37 -5.62 -3.91
N HIS A 14 -9.94 -6.69 -4.56
CA HIS A 14 -8.51 -6.91 -4.76
C HIS A 14 -7.91 -5.86 -5.72
N VAL A 15 -6.59 -5.67 -5.65
CA VAL A 15 -5.85 -4.85 -6.61
C VAL A 15 -6.15 -5.34 -8.03
N ASP A 16 -6.30 -4.41 -8.96
CA ASP A 16 -6.60 -4.66 -10.38
C ASP A 16 -7.99 -5.30 -10.70
N HIS A 17 -8.86 -5.59 -9.73
CA HIS A 17 -10.22 -6.05 -10.01
C HIS A 17 -11.14 -4.97 -10.64
N GLY A 18 -10.66 -3.73 -10.76
CA GLY A 18 -11.33 -2.63 -11.47
C GLY A 18 -12.17 -1.72 -10.57
N LYS A 19 -11.83 -1.61 -9.29
CA LYS A 19 -12.51 -0.77 -8.30
C LYS A 19 -12.61 0.69 -8.72
N THR A 20 -11.48 1.34 -9.00
CA THR A 20 -11.44 2.76 -9.43
C THR A 20 -12.24 2.97 -10.73
N THR A 21 -12.15 2.03 -11.67
CA THR A 21 -12.90 2.08 -12.93
C THR A 21 -14.41 1.99 -12.70
N LEU A 22 -14.86 1.15 -11.74
CA LEU A 22 -16.28 1.06 -11.39
C LEU A 22 -16.77 2.36 -10.75
N VAL A 23 -16.02 2.94 -9.82
CA VAL A 23 -16.37 4.23 -9.18
C VAL A 23 -16.45 5.34 -10.23
N ASP A 24 -15.51 5.39 -11.17
CA ASP A 24 -15.57 6.34 -12.28
C ASP A 24 -16.83 6.16 -13.13
N ALA A 25 -17.23 4.92 -13.42
CA ALA A 25 -18.47 4.64 -14.16
C ALA A 25 -19.72 5.10 -13.39
N LEU A 26 -19.77 4.82 -12.09
CA LEU A 26 -20.87 5.28 -11.22
C LEU A 26 -20.94 6.81 -11.17
N LEU A 27 -19.82 7.49 -11.00
CA LEU A 27 -19.77 8.96 -10.97
C LEU A 27 -20.18 9.60 -12.30
N ARG A 28 -19.77 9.03 -13.43
CA ARG A 28 -20.12 9.54 -14.76
C ARG A 28 -21.61 9.41 -15.03
N GLN A 29 -22.22 8.29 -14.66
CA GLN A 29 -23.63 8.01 -14.94
C GLN A 29 -24.61 8.55 -13.89
N SER A 30 -24.11 9.06 -12.77
CA SER A 30 -24.94 9.77 -11.78
C SER A 30 -25.24 11.23 -12.13
N HIS A 31 -24.87 11.71 -13.34
CA HIS A 31 -25.06 13.07 -13.81
C HIS A 31 -24.47 14.19 -12.94
N ILE A 32 -23.46 13.87 -12.11
CA ILE A 32 -22.76 14.86 -11.29
C ILE A 32 -21.87 15.77 -12.15
N PHE A 33 -21.33 15.25 -13.25
CA PHE A 33 -20.54 16.02 -14.20
C PHE A 33 -21.43 16.67 -15.26
N ARG A 34 -21.08 17.88 -15.67
CA ARG A 34 -21.77 18.55 -16.80
C ARG A 34 -21.47 17.79 -18.09
N GLU A 35 -22.44 17.74 -19.02
CA GLU A 35 -22.34 17.01 -20.31
C GLU A 35 -21.08 17.35 -21.15
N ASN A 36 -20.47 18.52 -20.91
CA ASN A 36 -19.28 18.98 -21.62
C ASN A 36 -17.99 18.97 -20.76
N GLU A 37 -18.02 18.42 -19.53
CA GLU A 37 -16.86 18.35 -18.66
C GLU A 37 -16.01 17.14 -19.06
N GLN A 38 -14.80 17.39 -19.58
CA GLN A 38 -13.83 16.31 -19.84
C GLN A 38 -13.31 15.78 -18.50
N VAL A 39 -13.85 14.67 -18.07
CA VAL A 39 -13.44 13.97 -16.87
C VAL A 39 -12.25 13.09 -17.20
N ALA A 40 -11.12 13.34 -16.56
CA ALA A 40 -9.94 12.48 -16.69
C ALA A 40 -10.26 11.04 -16.26
N GLU A 41 -9.56 10.07 -16.82
CA GLU A 41 -9.63 8.68 -16.29
C GLU A 41 -9.05 8.63 -14.88
N ARG A 42 -9.61 7.77 -14.02
CA ARG A 42 -9.24 7.61 -12.61
C ARG A 42 -9.39 8.89 -11.79
N VAL A 43 -10.58 9.46 -11.86
CA VAL A 43 -10.93 10.72 -11.17
C VAL A 43 -10.71 10.65 -9.66
N MET A 44 -10.90 9.47 -9.07
CA MET A 44 -10.64 9.23 -7.64
C MET A 44 -9.16 9.20 -7.28
N ASP A 45 -8.27 8.80 -8.20
CA ASP A 45 -6.83 8.74 -7.94
C ASP A 45 -6.23 10.16 -8.04
N SER A 46 -6.26 10.92 -6.95
CA SER A 46 -5.77 12.30 -6.92
C SER A 46 -4.25 12.40 -6.74
N ASN A 47 -3.61 11.33 -6.25
CA ASN A 47 -2.17 11.27 -6.03
C ASN A 47 -1.48 10.71 -7.29
N ASP A 48 -0.39 11.35 -7.73
CA ASP A 48 0.38 10.88 -8.88
C ASP A 48 0.92 9.46 -8.69
N LEU A 49 1.26 9.07 -7.44
CA LEU A 49 1.69 7.72 -7.11
C LEU A 49 0.56 6.68 -7.28
N GLU A 50 -0.68 7.03 -6.94
CA GLU A 50 -1.84 6.15 -7.17
C GLU A 50 -2.05 5.92 -8.66
N LYS A 51 -1.96 6.99 -9.47
CA LYS A 51 -2.10 6.91 -10.94
C LYS A 51 -1.01 6.08 -11.59
N GLU A 52 0.25 6.28 -11.18
CA GLU A 52 1.41 5.56 -11.72
C GLU A 52 1.39 4.09 -11.35
N ARG A 53 1.01 3.76 -10.13
CA ARG A 53 0.99 2.39 -9.61
C ARG A 53 -0.32 1.64 -9.88
N GLY A 54 -1.38 2.36 -10.21
CA GLY A 54 -2.70 1.80 -10.44
C GLY A 54 -3.40 1.29 -9.19
N ILE A 55 -2.98 1.72 -7.99
CA ILE A 55 -3.53 1.28 -6.70
C ILE A 55 -4.08 2.46 -5.92
N THR A 56 -5.18 2.26 -5.20
CA THR A 56 -5.67 3.23 -4.20
C THR A 56 -4.84 3.10 -2.94
N ILE A 57 -4.24 4.20 -2.48
CA ILE A 57 -3.41 4.27 -1.28
C ILE A 57 -4.22 4.79 -0.09
N LEU A 58 -5.00 5.86 -0.31
CA LEU A 58 -5.81 6.50 0.71
C LEU A 58 -7.30 6.32 0.41
N SER A 59 -8.10 6.04 1.45
CA SER A 59 -9.56 6.01 1.34
C SER A 59 -10.11 7.39 0.99
N LYS A 60 -11.08 7.44 0.10
CA LYS A 60 -11.72 8.67 -0.36
C LYS A 60 -13.22 8.56 -0.27
N ASN A 61 -13.83 9.66 0.16
CA ASN A 61 -15.27 9.78 0.24
C ASN A 61 -15.81 10.51 -1.00
N THR A 62 -16.86 9.95 -1.56
CA THR A 62 -17.64 10.58 -2.62
C THR A 62 -19.12 10.33 -2.38
N SER A 63 -19.99 11.08 -3.02
CA SER A 63 -21.41 10.79 -2.97
C SER A 63 -22.08 11.02 -4.31
N VAL A 64 -23.11 10.25 -4.57
CA VAL A 64 -23.96 10.38 -5.77
C VAL A 64 -25.42 10.50 -5.35
N MET A 65 -26.22 11.20 -6.15
CA MET A 65 -27.67 11.26 -5.97
C MET A 65 -28.34 10.36 -7.00
N TYR A 66 -29.20 9.46 -6.55
CA TYR A 66 -30.02 8.63 -7.41
C TYR A 66 -31.43 8.49 -6.85
N ASN A 67 -32.46 8.91 -7.61
CA ASN A 67 -33.89 8.90 -7.20
C ASN A 67 -34.10 9.49 -5.80
N ASP A 68 -33.59 10.71 -5.55
CA ASP A 68 -33.66 11.44 -4.27
C ASP A 68 -32.98 10.76 -3.07
N VAL A 69 -32.23 9.69 -3.31
CA VAL A 69 -31.39 9.03 -2.31
C VAL A 69 -29.93 9.43 -2.51
N LYS A 70 -29.30 9.91 -1.45
CA LYS A 70 -27.87 10.18 -1.40
C LYS A 70 -27.13 8.87 -1.09
N ILE A 71 -26.28 8.44 -1.99
CA ILE A 71 -25.42 7.27 -1.81
C ILE A 71 -24.00 7.78 -1.55
N ASN A 72 -23.54 7.66 -0.31
CA ASN A 72 -22.15 7.90 0.06
C ASN A 72 -21.32 6.66 -0.27
N ILE A 73 -20.27 6.84 -1.05
CA ILE A 73 -19.39 5.78 -1.49
C ILE A 73 -18.00 6.06 -0.90
N VAL A 74 -17.51 5.13 -0.11
CA VAL A 74 -16.15 5.18 0.42
C VAL A 74 -15.27 4.23 -0.37
N ASP A 75 -14.30 4.77 -1.09
CA ASP A 75 -13.31 3.99 -1.81
C ASP A 75 -12.24 3.49 -0.83
N THR A 76 -11.97 2.18 -0.81
CA THR A 76 -11.02 1.57 0.11
C THR A 76 -9.73 1.16 -0.60
N PRO A 77 -8.57 1.26 0.07
CA PRO A 77 -7.36 0.65 -0.46
C PRO A 77 -7.53 -0.85 -0.69
N GLY A 78 -7.01 -1.34 -1.83
CA GLY A 78 -7.09 -2.76 -2.19
C GLY A 78 -5.91 -3.59 -1.69
N HIS A 79 -4.84 -2.97 -1.17
CA HIS A 79 -3.63 -3.67 -0.74
C HIS A 79 -3.62 -3.95 0.77
N ALA A 80 -3.12 -5.13 1.17
CA ALA A 80 -3.08 -5.57 2.57
C ALA A 80 -2.33 -4.60 3.51
N ASP A 81 -1.30 -3.92 3.01
CA ASP A 81 -0.50 -2.96 3.77
C ASP A 81 -1.31 -1.76 4.28
N PHE A 82 -2.47 -1.49 3.67
CA PHE A 82 -3.40 -0.42 4.04
C PHE A 82 -4.64 -0.92 4.79
N GLY A 83 -4.62 -2.16 5.30
CA GLY A 83 -5.76 -2.82 5.97
C GLY A 83 -6.35 -2.04 7.17
N GLY A 84 -5.55 -1.20 7.86
CA GLY A 84 -6.06 -0.33 8.94
C GLY A 84 -6.98 0.78 8.45
N GLU A 85 -6.80 1.24 7.23
CA GLU A 85 -7.72 2.20 6.62
C GLU A 85 -9.03 1.56 6.22
N VAL A 86 -8.95 0.34 5.68
CA VAL A 86 -10.13 -0.45 5.33
C VAL A 86 -11.02 -0.69 6.55
N GLU A 87 -10.45 -1.10 7.69
CA GLU A 87 -11.20 -1.38 8.91
C GLU A 87 -11.94 -0.15 9.45
N ARG A 88 -11.30 1.02 9.37
CA ARG A 88 -11.94 2.29 9.76
C ARG A 88 -13.11 2.65 8.87
N VAL A 89 -12.94 2.47 7.56
CA VAL A 89 -13.99 2.73 6.57
C VAL A 89 -15.18 1.83 6.81
N LEU A 90 -14.96 0.52 7.00
CA LEU A 90 -16.04 -0.44 7.21
C LEU A 90 -16.95 -0.10 8.40
N LYS A 91 -16.43 0.57 9.42
CA LYS A 91 -17.24 1.04 10.57
C LYS A 91 -18.14 2.24 10.27
N THR A 92 -17.90 2.95 9.17
CA THR A 92 -18.67 4.14 8.79
C THR A 92 -19.76 3.86 7.77
N VAL A 93 -19.88 2.62 7.30
CA VAL A 93 -20.81 2.23 6.24
C VAL A 93 -21.83 1.20 6.72
N ASP A 94 -22.91 1.04 5.98
CA ASP A 94 -24.03 0.14 6.29
C ASP A 94 -24.04 -1.09 5.38
N GLY A 95 -23.21 -1.10 4.32
CA GLY A 95 -23.06 -2.23 3.42
C GLY A 95 -21.79 -2.13 2.57
N VAL A 96 -21.48 -3.22 1.86
CA VAL A 96 -20.28 -3.32 1.04
C VAL A 96 -20.59 -3.79 -0.38
N LEU A 97 -19.96 -3.16 -1.36
CA LEU A 97 -19.87 -3.69 -2.72
C LEU A 97 -18.59 -4.52 -2.81
N LEU A 98 -18.73 -5.83 -2.92
CA LEU A 98 -17.63 -6.77 -3.13
C LEU A 98 -17.39 -6.95 -4.62
N LEU A 99 -16.29 -6.39 -5.13
CA LEU A 99 -15.92 -6.47 -6.54
C LEU A 99 -14.93 -7.60 -6.78
N VAL A 100 -15.30 -8.54 -7.65
CA VAL A 100 -14.48 -9.73 -7.98
C VAL A 100 -14.30 -9.82 -9.49
N ASP A 101 -13.06 -10.08 -9.95
CA ASP A 101 -12.75 -10.29 -11.36
C ASP A 101 -13.33 -11.63 -11.83
N ALA A 102 -14.05 -11.63 -12.96
CA ALA A 102 -14.70 -12.80 -13.54
C ALA A 102 -13.74 -13.90 -14.03
N PHE A 103 -12.43 -13.59 -14.11
CA PHE A 103 -11.38 -14.53 -14.50
C PHE A 103 -10.57 -15.03 -13.29
N GLU A 104 -10.17 -14.12 -12.40
CA GLU A 104 -9.27 -14.42 -11.28
C GLU A 104 -10.00 -15.00 -10.06
N GLY A 105 -11.28 -14.65 -9.89
CA GLY A 105 -12.06 -15.07 -8.72
C GLY A 105 -11.67 -14.33 -7.42
N PRO A 106 -12.14 -14.79 -6.25
CA PRO A 106 -11.82 -14.19 -4.96
C PRO A 106 -10.35 -14.45 -4.58
N MET A 107 -9.64 -13.37 -4.20
CA MET A 107 -8.24 -13.38 -3.83
C MET A 107 -8.04 -13.25 -2.31
N PRO A 108 -6.84 -13.55 -1.74
CA PRO A 108 -6.61 -13.53 -0.29
C PRO A 108 -6.97 -12.21 0.39
N GLN A 109 -6.69 -11.09 -0.25
CA GLN A 109 -7.04 -9.77 0.28
C GLN A 109 -8.56 -9.57 0.32
N THR A 110 -9.28 -10.07 -0.70
CA THR A 110 -10.74 -10.08 -0.71
C THR A 110 -11.29 -10.83 0.50
N ARG A 111 -10.70 -12.01 0.82
CA ARG A 111 -11.07 -12.83 1.97
C ARG A 111 -10.93 -12.07 3.29
N GLU A 112 -9.79 -11.41 3.50
CA GLU A 112 -9.51 -10.72 4.76
C GLU A 112 -10.44 -9.51 4.97
N VAL A 113 -10.65 -8.72 3.92
CA VAL A 113 -11.55 -7.56 4.01
C VAL A 113 -13.00 -7.99 4.17
N LEU A 114 -13.42 -9.03 3.44
CA LEU A 114 -14.76 -9.60 3.56
C LEU A 114 -15.01 -10.15 4.97
N LYS A 115 -14.06 -10.88 5.56
CA LYS A 115 -14.14 -11.37 6.95
C LYS A 115 -14.43 -10.23 7.94
N LYS A 116 -13.74 -9.09 7.79
CA LYS A 116 -13.96 -7.92 8.64
C LYS A 116 -15.33 -7.29 8.39
N ALA A 117 -15.79 -7.22 7.14
CA ALA A 117 -17.11 -6.71 6.79
C ALA A 117 -18.24 -7.58 7.38
N LEU A 118 -18.12 -8.91 7.26
CA LEU A 118 -19.09 -9.85 7.81
C LEU A 118 -19.14 -9.81 9.35
N ALA A 119 -17.98 -9.66 10.01
CA ALA A 119 -17.90 -9.50 11.47
C ALA A 119 -18.57 -8.21 11.99
N LEU A 120 -18.71 -7.18 11.15
CA LEU A 120 -19.43 -5.94 11.43
C LEU A 120 -20.91 -5.99 11.00
N ASP A 121 -21.39 -7.15 10.61
CA ASP A 121 -22.76 -7.39 10.12
C ASP A 121 -23.16 -6.50 8.92
N LEU A 122 -22.20 -6.13 8.07
CA LEU A 122 -22.45 -5.34 6.88
C LEU A 122 -23.11 -6.20 5.79
N LYS A 123 -24.11 -5.64 5.11
CA LYS A 123 -24.80 -6.32 4.00
C LYS A 123 -23.93 -6.29 2.74
N PRO A 124 -23.60 -7.45 2.14
CA PRO A 124 -22.82 -7.51 0.93
C PRO A 124 -23.71 -7.43 -0.34
N ILE A 125 -23.16 -6.77 -1.36
CA ILE A 125 -23.60 -6.86 -2.76
C ILE A 125 -22.38 -7.33 -3.55
N VAL A 126 -22.51 -8.41 -4.32
CA VAL A 126 -21.41 -8.96 -5.10
C VAL A 126 -21.47 -8.46 -6.54
N VAL A 127 -20.37 -7.89 -7.01
CA VAL A 127 -20.23 -7.42 -8.40
C VAL A 127 -19.14 -8.21 -9.09
N ILE A 128 -19.50 -9.07 -10.03
CA ILE A 128 -18.59 -9.84 -10.87
C ILE A 128 -18.20 -8.96 -12.06
N ASN A 129 -16.98 -8.44 -12.03
CA ASN A 129 -16.48 -7.45 -13.00
C ASN A 129 -15.62 -8.09 -14.09
N LYS A 130 -15.41 -7.34 -15.18
CA LYS A 130 -14.64 -7.75 -16.36
C LYS A 130 -15.21 -8.98 -17.08
N ILE A 131 -16.53 -9.07 -17.15
CA ILE A 131 -17.22 -10.15 -17.88
C ILE A 131 -16.90 -10.17 -19.38
N ASP A 132 -16.35 -9.08 -19.91
CA ASP A 132 -15.87 -8.91 -21.28
C ASP A 132 -14.46 -9.48 -21.52
N ARG A 133 -13.75 -9.91 -20.46
CA ARG A 133 -12.39 -10.46 -20.57
C ARG A 133 -12.42 -11.84 -21.23
N PRO A 134 -11.52 -12.12 -22.21
CA PRO A 134 -11.38 -13.47 -22.76
C PRO A 134 -11.06 -14.50 -21.66
N GLY A 135 -11.82 -15.59 -21.63
CA GLY A 135 -11.68 -16.64 -20.61
C GLY A 135 -12.38 -16.34 -19.27
N ALA A 136 -13.13 -15.24 -19.16
CA ALA A 136 -13.96 -14.98 -17.99
C ALA A 136 -15.03 -16.06 -17.81
N ASN A 137 -15.22 -16.52 -16.57
CA ASN A 137 -16.27 -17.49 -16.20
C ASN A 137 -17.06 -16.96 -15.00
N PRO A 138 -18.00 -16.02 -15.22
CA PRO A 138 -18.73 -15.35 -14.15
C PRO A 138 -19.48 -16.32 -13.23
N LEU A 139 -20.10 -17.36 -13.76
CA LEU A 139 -20.89 -18.33 -12.97
C LEU A 139 -20.00 -19.11 -12.00
N LYS A 140 -18.85 -19.62 -12.47
CA LYS A 140 -17.87 -20.28 -11.61
C LYS A 140 -17.36 -19.37 -10.49
N VAL A 141 -17.13 -18.09 -10.81
CA VAL A 141 -16.67 -17.13 -9.81
C VAL A 141 -17.75 -16.86 -8.76
N VAL A 142 -19.03 -16.85 -9.13
CA VAL A 142 -20.13 -16.77 -8.16
C VAL A 142 -20.09 -17.94 -7.19
N ASP A 143 -19.91 -19.18 -7.69
CA ASP A 143 -19.79 -20.37 -6.84
C ASP A 143 -18.61 -20.25 -5.86
N GLN A 144 -17.45 -19.80 -6.34
CA GLN A 144 -16.27 -19.55 -5.49
C GLN A 144 -16.51 -18.48 -4.43
N VAL A 145 -17.29 -17.45 -4.75
CA VAL A 145 -17.66 -16.40 -3.77
C VAL A 145 -18.60 -17.00 -2.71
N ILE A 146 -19.59 -17.82 -3.09
CA ILE A 146 -20.47 -18.51 -2.15
C ILE A 146 -19.66 -19.41 -1.21
N GLU A 147 -18.72 -20.20 -1.75
CA GLU A 147 -17.81 -21.03 -0.95
C GLU A 147 -17.00 -20.19 0.04
N LEU A 148 -16.47 -19.05 -0.40
CA LEU A 148 -15.74 -18.13 0.46
C LEU A 148 -16.61 -17.59 1.62
N PHE A 149 -17.87 -17.23 1.37
CA PHE A 149 -18.79 -16.78 2.42
C PHE A 149 -19.07 -17.89 3.44
N ILE A 150 -19.29 -19.13 2.98
CA ILE A 150 -19.48 -20.30 3.84
C ILE A 150 -18.24 -20.54 4.71
N GLU A 151 -17.04 -20.50 4.13
CA GLU A 151 -15.78 -20.67 4.87
C GLU A 151 -15.56 -19.57 5.94
N LEU A 152 -16.09 -18.37 5.68
CA LEU A 152 -16.01 -17.25 6.62
C LEU A 152 -17.13 -17.26 7.67
N ASN A 153 -17.97 -18.32 7.70
CA ASN A 153 -19.13 -18.49 8.59
C ASN A 153 -20.12 -17.33 8.47
N ALA A 154 -20.41 -16.88 7.24
CA ALA A 154 -21.44 -15.88 6.98
C ALA A 154 -22.81 -16.38 7.44
N SER A 155 -23.66 -15.47 7.94
CA SER A 155 -25.03 -15.79 8.31
C SER A 155 -25.89 -16.06 7.08
N ASP A 156 -27.03 -16.73 7.27
CA ASP A 156 -27.99 -16.99 6.18
C ASP A 156 -28.43 -15.70 5.47
N GLU A 157 -28.59 -14.59 6.24
CA GLU A 157 -28.93 -13.27 5.70
C GLU A 157 -27.78 -12.67 4.87
N GLN A 158 -26.53 -12.97 5.22
CA GLN A 158 -25.33 -12.53 4.49
C GLN A 158 -25.07 -13.41 3.27
N LEU A 159 -25.52 -14.66 3.25
CA LEU A 159 -25.45 -15.56 2.09
C LEU A 159 -26.50 -15.23 1.01
N ASP A 160 -27.60 -14.58 1.38
CA ASP A 160 -28.64 -14.12 0.43
C ASP A 160 -28.25 -12.76 -0.19
N PHE A 161 -27.06 -12.69 -0.79
CA PHE A 161 -26.57 -11.47 -1.42
C PHE A 161 -26.98 -11.39 -2.90
N PRO A 162 -27.31 -10.19 -3.41
CA PRO A 162 -27.53 -9.99 -4.85
C PRO A 162 -26.21 -10.04 -5.61
N VAL A 163 -26.27 -10.62 -6.81
CA VAL A 163 -25.12 -10.69 -7.75
C VAL A 163 -25.39 -9.80 -8.95
N ILE A 164 -24.41 -8.97 -9.31
CA ILE A 164 -24.42 -8.08 -10.47
C ILE A 164 -23.24 -8.45 -11.36
N TYR A 165 -23.46 -8.52 -12.66
CA TYR A 165 -22.43 -8.76 -13.65
C TYR A 165 -22.05 -7.46 -14.33
N ALA A 166 -20.77 -7.08 -14.32
CA ALA A 166 -20.32 -5.77 -14.79
C ALA A 166 -19.12 -5.84 -15.74
N SER A 167 -19.07 -4.88 -16.63
CA SER A 167 -17.87 -4.45 -17.34
C SER A 167 -17.66 -2.97 -17.04
N ALA A 168 -16.98 -2.68 -15.94
CA ALA A 168 -16.76 -1.31 -15.48
C ALA A 168 -16.07 -0.43 -16.53
N LYS A 169 -15.15 -1.02 -17.32
CA LYS A 169 -14.46 -0.34 -18.43
C LYS A 169 -15.44 0.14 -19.50
N ASN A 170 -16.45 -0.65 -19.81
CA ASN A 170 -17.47 -0.32 -20.80
C ASN A 170 -18.65 0.46 -20.19
N GLY A 171 -18.66 0.68 -18.87
CA GLY A 171 -19.75 1.39 -18.17
C GLY A 171 -21.06 0.62 -18.15
N ILE A 172 -21.02 -0.72 -18.11
CA ILE A 172 -22.18 -1.60 -18.22
C ILE A 172 -22.29 -2.47 -16.96
N ALA A 173 -23.51 -2.64 -16.45
CA ALA A 173 -23.83 -3.58 -15.40
C ALA A 173 -25.22 -4.19 -15.61
N LYS A 174 -25.41 -5.45 -15.21
CA LYS A 174 -26.65 -6.22 -15.45
C LYS A 174 -26.89 -7.28 -14.38
N MET A 175 -28.17 -7.56 -14.14
CA MET A 175 -28.58 -8.59 -13.16
C MET A 175 -28.47 -10.00 -13.73
N ASN A 176 -28.73 -10.19 -15.02
CA ASN A 176 -28.56 -11.47 -15.72
C ASN A 176 -27.58 -11.30 -16.88
N LEU A 177 -26.78 -12.33 -17.16
CA LEU A 177 -25.78 -12.29 -18.23
C LEU A 177 -26.38 -12.05 -19.63
N GLU A 178 -27.63 -12.39 -19.82
CA GLU A 178 -28.37 -12.25 -21.08
C GLU A 178 -28.99 -10.86 -21.27
N ASP A 179 -29.07 -10.03 -20.21
CA ASP A 179 -29.67 -8.72 -20.30
C ASP A 179 -28.86 -7.82 -21.24
N ASP A 180 -29.54 -7.04 -22.07
CA ASP A 180 -28.93 -6.02 -22.93
C ASP A 180 -29.06 -4.66 -22.24
N THR A 181 -27.95 -4.09 -21.80
CA THR A 181 -27.90 -2.83 -21.06
C THR A 181 -26.63 -2.07 -21.41
N ASP A 182 -26.74 -0.75 -21.45
CA ASP A 182 -25.67 0.20 -21.78
C ASP A 182 -25.27 1.10 -20.60
N ASN A 183 -25.74 0.76 -19.39
CA ASN A 183 -25.54 1.59 -18.20
C ASN A 183 -25.26 0.75 -16.94
N VAL A 184 -25.00 1.44 -15.81
CA VAL A 184 -24.73 0.82 -14.51
C VAL A 184 -25.88 1.05 -13.51
N HIS A 185 -27.06 1.48 -13.95
CA HIS A 185 -28.16 1.87 -13.07
C HIS A 185 -28.63 0.75 -12.15
N CYS A 186 -28.57 -0.51 -12.59
CA CYS A 186 -28.93 -1.65 -11.74
C CYS A 186 -28.09 -1.73 -10.46
N ILE A 187 -26.86 -1.19 -10.44
CA ILE A 187 -26.05 -1.12 -9.22
C ILE A 187 -26.69 -0.16 -8.22
N PHE A 188 -27.09 1.03 -8.65
CA PHE A 188 -27.76 2.00 -7.75
C PHE A 188 -29.08 1.47 -7.20
N GLU A 189 -29.89 0.83 -8.05
CA GLU A 189 -31.15 0.22 -7.65
C GLU A 189 -30.93 -0.90 -6.63
N THR A 190 -29.94 -1.76 -6.87
CA THR A 190 -29.60 -2.84 -5.93
C THR A 190 -29.10 -2.28 -4.61
N ILE A 191 -28.26 -1.23 -4.60
CA ILE A 191 -27.82 -0.56 -3.36
C ILE A 191 -29.03 -0.05 -2.56
N ILE A 192 -29.94 0.67 -3.20
CA ILE A 192 -31.10 1.26 -2.53
C ILE A 192 -32.03 0.17 -1.94
N ASN A 193 -32.21 -0.93 -2.66
CA ASN A 193 -33.10 -2.01 -2.27
C ASN A 193 -32.52 -2.95 -1.21
N THR A 194 -31.18 -3.17 -1.24
CA THR A 194 -30.50 -4.14 -0.38
C THR A 194 -29.93 -3.51 0.89
N ILE A 195 -29.28 -2.34 0.75
CA ILE A 195 -28.64 -1.68 1.88
C ILE A 195 -29.69 -0.87 2.64
N SER A 196 -29.81 -1.14 3.92
CA SER A 196 -30.73 -0.39 4.79
C SER A 196 -30.27 1.07 4.96
N ALA A 197 -31.22 1.95 5.23
CA ALA A 197 -30.89 3.30 5.67
C ALA A 197 -30.12 3.26 7.01
N PRO A 198 -29.20 4.20 7.26
CA PRO A 198 -28.41 4.23 8.49
C PRO A 198 -29.30 4.17 9.73
N ASN A 199 -28.98 3.24 10.63
CA ASN A 199 -29.67 3.17 11.92
C ASN A 199 -29.06 4.21 12.87
N CYS A 200 -29.65 5.39 12.94
CA CYS A 200 -29.14 6.54 13.69
C CYS A 200 -30.24 7.22 14.50
N ASP A 201 -29.86 7.87 15.61
CA ASP A 201 -30.74 8.67 16.44
C ASP A 201 -30.69 10.13 15.97
N MET A 202 -31.75 10.57 15.28
CA MET A 202 -31.87 11.93 14.73
C MET A 202 -32.17 13.00 15.80
N GLU A 203 -32.74 12.61 16.94
CA GLU A 203 -33.21 13.54 18.00
C GLU A 203 -32.19 13.65 19.16
N GLY A 204 -31.19 12.77 19.20
CA GLY A 204 -30.19 12.75 20.25
C GLY A 204 -29.19 13.91 20.17
N THR A 205 -28.33 13.99 21.18
CA THR A 205 -27.19 14.95 21.20
C THR A 205 -26.18 14.62 20.11
N ALA A 206 -25.56 15.64 19.50
CA ALA A 206 -24.62 15.46 18.40
C ALA A 206 -23.44 14.58 18.79
N GLN A 207 -23.14 13.58 17.95
CA GLN A 207 -22.03 12.65 18.16
C GLN A 207 -21.46 12.17 16.82
N MET A 208 -20.13 12.18 16.70
CA MET A 208 -19.40 11.75 15.50
C MET A 208 -18.08 11.10 15.90
N LEU A 209 -17.79 9.93 15.35
CA LEU A 209 -16.46 9.31 15.44
C LEU A 209 -15.57 9.80 14.28
N VAL A 210 -14.36 10.26 14.60
CA VAL A 210 -13.38 10.66 13.59
C VAL A 210 -12.74 9.40 12.99
N SER A 211 -13.13 9.08 11.76
CA SER A 211 -12.64 7.90 11.03
C SER A 211 -11.43 8.20 10.16
N ASN A 212 -11.30 9.44 9.67
CA ASN A 212 -10.19 9.87 8.84
C ASN A 212 -9.83 11.34 9.12
N ILE A 213 -8.62 11.74 8.76
CA ILE A 213 -8.16 13.13 8.80
C ILE A 213 -7.61 13.51 7.44
N ASP A 214 -8.10 14.62 6.92
CA ASP A 214 -7.55 15.30 5.75
C ASP A 214 -6.86 16.59 6.20
N TYR A 215 -6.10 17.21 5.32
CA TYR A 215 -5.37 18.43 5.60
C TYR A 215 -5.51 19.41 4.44
N ASP A 216 -5.78 20.65 4.78
CA ASP A 216 -5.82 21.76 3.84
C ASP A 216 -4.90 22.87 4.37
N ASP A 217 -4.10 23.52 3.50
CA ASP A 217 -3.12 24.52 3.91
C ASP A 217 -3.76 25.77 4.56
N TYR A 218 -5.05 26.02 4.28
CA TYR A 218 -5.79 27.18 4.83
C TYR A 218 -6.68 26.80 6.01
N LEU A 219 -7.26 25.60 6.00
CA LEU A 219 -8.20 25.15 7.04
C LEU A 219 -7.52 24.32 8.14
N GLY A 220 -6.28 23.88 7.90
CA GLY A 220 -5.58 22.96 8.79
C GLY A 220 -6.13 21.54 8.71
N ARG A 221 -6.19 20.85 9.84
CA ARG A 221 -6.75 19.50 9.94
C ARG A 221 -8.27 19.52 9.73
N ILE A 222 -8.74 18.57 8.95
CA ILE A 222 -10.14 18.34 8.64
C ILE A 222 -10.51 16.94 9.13
N ALA A 223 -11.35 16.88 10.15
CA ALA A 223 -11.87 15.61 10.66
C ALA A 223 -12.97 15.11 9.74
N VAL A 224 -12.91 13.84 9.35
CA VAL A 224 -13.88 13.16 8.51
C VAL A 224 -14.50 11.99 9.26
N GLY A 225 -15.81 11.81 9.17
CA GLY A 225 -16.51 10.70 9.79
C GLY A 225 -17.99 10.71 9.49
N ARG A 226 -18.70 9.72 10.04
CA ARG A 226 -20.17 9.67 9.99
C ARG A 226 -20.75 10.32 11.25
N VAL A 227 -21.82 11.09 11.08
CA VAL A 227 -22.63 11.58 12.21
C VAL A 227 -23.44 10.39 12.73
N GLU A 228 -23.13 9.92 13.94
CA GLU A 228 -23.80 8.76 14.52
C GLU A 228 -25.14 9.13 15.18
N ARG A 229 -25.21 10.34 15.76
CA ARG A 229 -26.37 10.82 16.49
C ARG A 229 -26.53 12.33 16.35
N GLY A 230 -27.77 12.79 16.32
CA GLY A 230 -28.18 14.21 16.34
C GLY A 230 -27.82 14.97 15.07
N THR A 231 -27.56 16.25 15.23
CA THR A 231 -27.25 17.17 14.13
C THR A 231 -26.04 18.02 14.48
N ILE A 232 -25.07 18.06 13.59
CA ILE A 232 -23.88 18.93 13.69
C ILE A 232 -24.14 20.20 12.88
N LYS A 233 -23.82 21.37 13.46
CA LYS A 233 -24.01 22.67 12.82
C LYS A 233 -22.69 23.42 12.63
N ASN A 234 -22.64 24.23 11.59
CA ASN A 234 -21.52 25.15 11.36
C ASN A 234 -21.44 26.17 12.52
N GLY A 235 -20.24 26.41 13.03
CA GLY A 235 -20.03 27.31 14.17
C GLY A 235 -20.42 26.75 15.54
N MET A 236 -20.85 25.47 15.64
CA MET A 236 -21.25 24.83 16.91
C MET A 236 -20.06 24.68 17.85
N SER A 237 -20.29 24.94 19.15
CA SER A 237 -19.35 24.56 20.21
C SER A 237 -19.48 23.08 20.51
N ILE A 238 -18.37 22.39 20.69
CA ILE A 238 -18.29 20.94 20.82
C ILE A 238 -17.33 20.52 21.93
N SER A 239 -17.53 19.33 22.43
CA SER A 239 -16.59 18.60 23.27
C SER A 239 -15.93 17.49 22.47
N ILE A 240 -14.64 17.27 22.67
CA ILE A 240 -13.82 16.27 21.99
C ILE A 240 -13.33 15.28 23.05
N CYS A 241 -13.81 14.05 22.98
CA CYS A 241 -13.32 12.96 23.82
C CYS A 241 -12.05 12.38 23.21
N LYS A 242 -10.92 12.59 23.87
CA LYS A 242 -9.60 12.10 23.47
C LYS A 242 -9.45 10.60 23.79
N LYS A 243 -8.45 9.94 23.18
CA LYS A 243 -8.17 8.52 23.45
C LYS A 243 -7.79 8.25 24.90
N ASP A 244 -7.10 9.17 25.56
CA ASP A 244 -6.68 9.13 26.96
C ASP A 244 -7.77 9.57 27.95
N ASP A 245 -9.05 9.53 27.54
CA ASP A 245 -10.24 9.88 28.30
C ASP A 245 -10.33 11.35 28.76
N LYS A 246 -9.46 12.21 28.22
CA LYS A 246 -9.59 13.65 28.42
C LYS A 246 -10.66 14.22 27.51
N VAL A 247 -11.37 15.25 28.02
CA VAL A 247 -12.32 16.00 27.23
C VAL A 247 -11.76 17.40 26.98
N VAL A 248 -11.68 17.77 25.71
CA VAL A 248 -11.20 19.09 25.27
C VAL A 248 -12.35 19.81 24.58
N GLN A 249 -12.52 21.08 24.87
CA GLN A 249 -13.54 21.91 24.22
C GLN A 249 -13.00 22.50 22.91
N GLY A 250 -13.90 22.61 21.92
CA GLY A 250 -13.58 23.14 20.61
C GLY A 250 -14.76 23.85 19.96
N LYS A 251 -14.51 24.39 18.78
CA LYS A 251 -15.56 25.01 17.96
C LYS A 251 -15.34 24.63 16.50
N ILE A 252 -16.41 24.26 15.83
CA ILE A 252 -16.42 23.98 14.39
C ILE A 252 -16.28 25.30 13.65
N ALA A 253 -15.24 25.45 12.83
CA ALA A 253 -15.07 26.64 12.01
C ALA A 253 -15.81 26.53 10.68
N LYS A 254 -15.75 25.35 10.04
CA LYS A 254 -16.50 25.04 8.81
C LYS A 254 -16.96 23.61 8.80
N LEU A 255 -18.13 23.41 8.22
CA LEU A 255 -18.78 22.11 8.07
C LEU A 255 -19.00 21.83 6.59
N PHE A 256 -18.67 20.61 6.15
CA PHE A 256 -18.78 20.20 4.76
C PHE A 256 -19.48 18.85 4.66
N THR A 257 -20.23 18.67 3.56
CA THR A 257 -20.67 17.36 3.08
C THR A 257 -20.04 17.06 1.72
N TYR A 258 -20.20 15.84 1.23
CA TYR A 258 -19.70 15.44 -0.07
C TYR A 258 -20.79 15.53 -1.13
N VAL A 259 -20.45 16.10 -2.30
CA VAL A 259 -21.26 16.11 -3.51
C VAL A 259 -20.33 15.75 -4.68
N GLY A 260 -20.47 14.56 -5.23
CA GLY A 260 -19.44 13.98 -6.07
C GLY A 260 -18.13 13.90 -5.29
N LEU A 261 -17.05 14.34 -5.92
CA LEU A 261 -15.71 14.38 -5.31
C LEU A 261 -15.45 15.66 -4.50
N LYS A 262 -16.35 16.63 -4.54
CA LYS A 262 -16.15 17.95 -3.92
C LYS A 262 -16.74 17.98 -2.52
N ARG A 263 -15.99 18.64 -1.62
CA ARG A 263 -16.52 19.06 -0.32
C ARG A 263 -17.30 20.36 -0.51
N VAL A 264 -18.56 20.36 -0.12
CA VAL A 264 -19.45 21.52 -0.21
C VAL A 264 -19.77 21.98 1.20
N GLU A 265 -19.57 23.28 1.48
CA GLU A 265 -19.87 23.88 2.77
C GLU A 265 -21.39 23.89 3.00
N VAL A 266 -21.80 23.49 4.19
CA VAL A 266 -23.22 23.39 4.59
C VAL A 266 -23.43 23.96 5.99
N ASP A 267 -24.67 24.38 6.29
CA ASP A 267 -24.99 24.94 7.60
C ASP A 267 -25.17 23.86 8.66
N GLU A 268 -25.72 22.70 8.29
CA GLU A 268 -25.96 21.58 9.19
C GLU A 268 -25.93 20.23 8.47
N VAL A 269 -25.57 19.19 9.22
CA VAL A 269 -25.58 17.77 8.78
C VAL A 269 -26.20 16.93 9.88
N SER A 270 -27.18 16.10 9.50
CA SER A 270 -27.91 15.21 10.41
C SER A 270 -27.26 13.82 10.48
N ALA A 271 -27.60 13.07 11.52
CA ALA A 271 -27.18 11.70 11.74
C ALA A 271 -27.39 10.80 10.52
N GLY A 272 -26.45 9.91 10.27
CA GLY A 272 -26.39 9.00 9.14
C GLY A 272 -25.56 9.50 7.96
N ASP A 273 -25.25 10.78 7.85
CA ASP A 273 -24.48 11.32 6.71
C ASP A 273 -22.99 11.42 7.01
N MET A 274 -22.19 11.39 5.95
CA MET A 274 -20.75 11.59 5.99
C MET A 274 -20.43 13.08 6.00
N VAL A 275 -19.56 13.48 6.92
CA VAL A 275 -19.23 14.87 7.17
C VAL A 275 -17.71 15.09 7.24
N ALA A 276 -17.29 16.28 6.82
CA ALA A 276 -15.95 16.79 7.04
C ALA A 276 -16.04 18.13 7.78
N LEU A 277 -15.23 18.31 8.83
CA LEU A 277 -15.27 19.54 9.63
C LEU A 277 -13.88 20.03 9.99
N SER A 278 -13.71 21.34 10.06
CA SER A 278 -12.47 22.02 10.40
C SER A 278 -12.64 22.94 11.64
N GLY A 279 -11.52 23.42 12.16
CA GLY A 279 -11.48 24.32 13.32
C GLY A 279 -10.88 23.69 14.58
N ILE A 280 -10.49 22.41 14.51
CA ILE A 280 -9.91 21.68 15.63
C ILE A 280 -8.47 21.30 15.27
N ALA A 281 -7.50 22.07 15.74
CA ALA A 281 -6.09 21.90 15.37
C ALA A 281 -5.49 20.56 15.86
N ASP A 282 -5.97 20.05 16.99
CA ASP A 282 -5.43 18.86 17.67
C ASP A 282 -6.44 17.70 17.66
N ILE A 283 -7.09 17.47 16.52
CA ILE A 283 -7.99 16.33 16.32
C ILE A 283 -7.23 15.12 15.78
N ASN A 284 -7.51 13.94 16.31
CA ASN A 284 -6.89 12.69 15.85
C ASN A 284 -7.95 11.64 15.49
N ILE A 285 -7.55 10.69 14.68
CA ILE A 285 -8.41 9.56 14.31
C ILE A 285 -8.73 8.74 15.55
N GLY A 286 -10.01 8.36 15.68
CA GLY A 286 -10.54 7.60 16.81
C GLY A 286 -10.97 8.45 17.98
N GLU A 287 -10.87 9.78 17.89
CA GLU A 287 -11.47 10.70 18.85
C GLU A 287 -12.94 10.91 18.52
N THR A 288 -13.75 11.19 19.53
CA THR A 288 -15.18 11.42 19.36
C THR A 288 -15.49 12.89 19.53
N ILE A 289 -16.19 13.47 18.57
CA ILE A 289 -16.76 14.81 18.63
C ILE A 289 -18.17 14.70 19.15
N CYS A 290 -18.49 15.42 20.22
CA CYS A 290 -19.77 15.36 20.93
C CYS A 290 -20.39 16.75 21.09
N ASP A 291 -21.65 16.75 21.48
CA ASP A 291 -22.31 17.92 22.04
C ASP A 291 -21.49 18.51 23.20
N PHE A 292 -21.52 19.84 23.32
CA PHE A 292 -20.70 20.56 24.28
C PHE A 292 -20.98 20.18 25.74
N ASP A 293 -22.25 20.00 26.09
CA ASP A 293 -22.69 19.72 27.46
C ASP A 293 -22.75 18.21 27.77
N HIS A 294 -22.76 17.36 26.74
CA HIS A 294 -22.92 15.91 26.87
C HIS A 294 -21.78 15.15 26.17
N PRO A 295 -20.54 15.19 26.70
CA PRO A 295 -19.43 14.44 26.16
C PRO A 295 -19.62 12.93 26.40
N GLU A 296 -19.75 12.18 25.32
CA GLU A 296 -19.90 10.73 25.34
C GLU A 296 -18.98 10.10 24.29
N LYS A 297 -18.00 9.30 24.75
CA LYS A 297 -16.98 8.67 23.90
C LYS A 297 -17.55 7.45 23.19
N ILE A 298 -17.29 7.34 21.89
CA ILE A 298 -17.49 6.11 21.13
C ILE A 298 -16.22 5.26 21.28
N GLU A 299 -16.37 3.97 21.60
CA GLU A 299 -15.22 3.07 21.69
C GLU A 299 -14.57 2.91 20.33
N PHE A 300 -13.26 3.17 20.30
CA PHE A 300 -12.43 2.98 19.13
C PHE A 300 -11.70 1.65 19.24
N VAL A 301 -11.85 0.80 18.24
CA VAL A 301 -11.09 -0.46 18.17
C VAL A 301 -9.69 -0.17 17.68
N ASP A 302 -8.71 -0.67 18.41
CA ASP A 302 -7.29 -0.54 18.03
C ASP A 302 -7.04 -1.19 16.67
N ILE A 303 -6.29 -0.47 15.85
CA ILE A 303 -5.86 -0.92 14.53
C ILE A 303 -4.70 -1.90 14.71
N ASP A 304 -4.66 -2.95 13.89
CA ASP A 304 -3.55 -3.91 13.88
C ASP A 304 -2.18 -3.22 13.90
N GLU A 305 -1.26 -3.76 14.65
CA GLU A 305 0.08 -3.21 14.83
C GLU A 305 0.95 -3.37 13.57
N PRO A 306 1.95 -2.48 13.38
CA PRO A 306 2.93 -2.62 12.32
C PRO A 306 3.69 -3.95 12.42
N THR A 307 4.01 -4.56 11.27
CA THR A 307 4.76 -5.83 11.20
C THR A 307 6.17 -5.68 10.65
N VAL A 308 6.48 -4.54 10.00
CA VAL A 308 7.77 -4.26 9.36
C VAL A 308 8.32 -2.94 9.86
N SER A 309 9.63 -2.87 10.07
CA SER A 309 10.36 -1.63 10.40
C SER A 309 11.52 -1.39 9.46
N MET A 310 11.85 -0.11 9.23
CA MET A 310 13.03 0.35 8.51
C MET A 310 13.68 1.51 9.27
N THR A 311 14.99 1.66 9.14
CA THR A 311 15.69 2.83 9.65
C THR A 311 15.81 3.88 8.56
N PHE A 312 15.34 5.09 8.83
CA PHE A 312 15.53 6.28 8.01
C PHE A 312 16.59 7.15 8.66
N SER A 313 17.60 7.56 7.92
CA SER A 313 18.68 8.38 8.46
C SER A 313 19.11 9.49 7.49
N VAL A 314 19.80 10.46 8.03
CA VAL A 314 20.43 11.51 7.24
C VAL A 314 21.44 10.90 6.28
N ASN A 315 21.49 11.42 5.05
CA ASN A 315 22.54 11.02 4.11
C ASN A 315 23.87 11.63 4.52
N ASP A 316 24.82 10.78 4.90
CA ASP A 316 26.20 11.10 5.28
C ASP A 316 27.22 10.77 4.18
N GLY A 317 26.72 10.41 2.97
CA GLY A 317 27.55 10.03 1.84
C GLY A 317 28.33 11.20 1.23
N PRO A 318 29.39 10.92 0.42
CA PRO A 318 30.17 11.95 -0.24
C PRO A 318 29.41 12.83 -1.24
N LEU A 319 28.25 12.38 -1.70
CA LEU A 319 27.36 13.12 -2.60
C LEU A 319 26.19 13.82 -1.87
N ALA A 320 26.16 13.73 -0.53
CA ALA A 320 25.09 14.32 0.29
C ALA A 320 24.92 15.81 0.04
N GLY A 321 23.65 16.24 -0.06
CA GLY A 321 23.27 17.64 -0.25
C GLY A 321 23.45 18.21 -1.65
N LYS A 322 23.86 17.40 -2.64
CA LYS A 322 23.96 17.85 -4.03
C LYS A 322 22.61 17.92 -4.74
N GLU A 323 21.64 17.11 -4.35
CA GLU A 323 20.39 16.92 -5.07
C GLU A 323 19.15 17.26 -4.23
N GLY A 324 19.20 17.00 -2.91
CA GLY A 324 18.08 17.24 -2.01
C GLY A 324 18.01 18.66 -1.46
N LYS A 325 16.78 19.15 -1.21
CA LYS A 325 16.52 20.41 -0.50
C LYS A 325 16.46 20.21 1.02
N PHE A 326 15.90 19.08 1.44
CA PHE A 326 15.67 18.74 2.85
C PHE A 326 16.59 17.59 3.25
N ILE A 327 17.73 17.93 3.86
CA ILE A 327 18.87 17.03 4.10
C ILE A 327 19.21 16.85 5.59
N THR A 328 18.55 17.57 6.50
CA THR A 328 18.90 17.54 7.93
C THR A 328 17.99 16.60 8.71
N SER A 329 18.48 16.09 9.86
CA SER A 329 17.68 15.24 10.75
C SER A 329 16.39 15.94 11.20
N ARG A 330 16.44 17.24 11.42
CA ARG A 330 15.26 18.04 11.77
C ARG A 330 14.20 18.01 10.66
N HIS A 331 14.59 18.19 9.39
CA HIS A 331 13.65 18.15 8.27
C HIS A 331 13.00 16.75 8.16
N ILE A 332 13.81 15.69 8.27
CA ILE A 332 13.30 14.29 8.20
C ILE A 332 12.37 14.05 9.38
N ARG A 333 12.77 14.44 10.58
CA ARG A 333 11.96 14.31 11.80
C ARG A 333 10.59 14.99 11.64
N ASP A 334 10.60 16.28 11.32
CA ASP A 334 9.38 17.08 11.22
C ASP A 334 8.42 16.48 10.16
N ARG A 335 8.98 15.98 9.05
CA ARG A 335 8.18 15.33 8.00
C ARG A 335 7.61 13.99 8.44
N LEU A 336 8.39 13.15 9.10
CA LEU A 336 7.93 11.85 9.61
C LEU A 336 6.86 12.02 10.70
N PHE A 337 7.03 12.96 11.62
CA PHE A 337 6.03 13.23 12.64
C PHE A 337 4.75 13.84 12.05
N LYS A 338 4.86 14.67 11.02
CA LYS A 338 3.69 15.16 10.26
C LYS A 338 2.94 14.01 9.57
N GLU A 339 3.63 12.96 9.11
CA GLU A 339 2.98 11.78 8.52
C GLU A 339 2.13 11.02 9.54
N LEU A 340 2.57 10.93 10.80
CA LEU A 340 1.79 10.30 11.88
C LEU A 340 0.43 10.96 12.11
N GLU A 341 0.29 12.23 11.73
CA GLU A 341 -0.98 12.95 11.86
C GLU A 341 -2.05 12.42 10.89
N ARG A 342 -1.63 11.85 9.76
CA ARG A 342 -2.49 11.34 8.70
C ARG A 342 -2.55 9.81 8.65
N ASN A 343 -1.47 9.17 9.06
CA ASN A 343 -1.28 7.73 8.91
C ASN A 343 -1.16 7.03 10.28
N VAL A 344 -2.26 6.52 10.78
CA VAL A 344 -2.30 5.84 12.10
C VAL A 344 -1.66 4.45 12.10
N SER A 345 -1.44 3.85 10.94
CA SER A 345 -0.75 2.57 10.80
C SER A 345 0.76 2.70 10.83
N LEU A 346 1.27 3.94 10.82
CA LEU A 346 2.69 4.25 10.92
C LEU A 346 3.08 4.50 12.37
N ARG A 347 4.26 4.03 12.77
CA ARG A 347 4.89 4.42 14.04
C ARG A 347 6.31 4.89 13.76
N VAL A 348 6.70 5.98 14.38
CA VAL A 348 8.05 6.54 14.28
C VAL A 348 8.64 6.63 15.67
N LYS A 349 9.86 6.11 15.85
CA LYS A 349 10.63 6.20 17.07
C LYS A 349 11.99 6.82 16.77
N GLU A 350 12.45 7.69 17.64
CA GLU A 350 13.83 8.15 17.62
C GLU A 350 14.73 6.99 18.06
N THR A 351 15.88 6.83 17.40
CA THR A 351 16.88 5.82 17.78
C THR A 351 17.91 6.44 18.73
N ASP A 352 18.89 5.65 19.16
CA ASP A 352 20.01 6.16 19.98
C ASP A 352 20.86 7.20 19.23
N SER A 353 20.76 7.25 17.90
CA SER A 353 21.38 8.27 17.05
C SER A 353 20.41 9.40 16.76
N ALA A 354 20.82 10.64 17.00
CA ALA A 354 20.01 11.84 16.69
C ALA A 354 19.70 12.01 15.18
N ASP A 355 20.42 11.32 14.32
CA ASP A 355 20.32 11.40 12.86
C ASP A 355 19.56 10.24 12.24
N SER A 356 18.93 9.39 13.04
CA SER A 356 18.19 8.22 12.54
C SER A 356 16.88 7.99 13.28
N PHE A 357 15.89 7.43 12.55
CA PHE A 357 14.53 7.16 13.01
C PHE A 357 14.15 5.75 12.63
N GLU A 358 13.57 5.00 13.56
CA GLU A 358 12.91 3.74 13.27
C GLU A 358 11.48 4.02 12.83
N VAL A 359 11.16 3.66 11.59
CA VAL A 359 9.85 3.83 10.97
C VAL A 359 9.22 2.47 10.80
N CYS A 360 8.08 2.24 11.46
CA CYS A 360 7.36 0.98 11.43
C CYS A 360 6.06 1.13 10.64
N GLY A 361 5.82 0.19 9.73
CA GLY A 361 4.63 0.13 8.88
C GLY A 361 4.07 -1.30 8.78
N ARG A 362 2.95 -1.45 8.10
CA ARG A 362 2.29 -2.76 7.92
C ARG A 362 2.98 -3.65 6.90
N GLY A 363 3.69 -3.07 5.95
CA GLY A 363 4.40 -3.82 4.90
C GLY A 363 5.41 -2.96 4.16
N GLU A 364 6.14 -3.59 3.24
CA GLU A 364 7.18 -2.93 2.44
C GLU A 364 6.62 -1.86 1.51
N LEU A 365 5.46 -2.11 0.90
CA LEU A 365 4.83 -1.16 0.00
C LEU A 365 4.43 0.12 0.74
N HIS A 366 3.89 0.00 1.96
CA HIS A 366 3.53 1.14 2.79
C HIS A 366 4.75 2.06 3.04
N LEU A 367 5.90 1.48 3.43
CA LEU A 367 7.12 2.24 3.67
C LEU A 367 7.74 2.77 2.37
N SER A 368 7.70 2.02 1.26
CA SER A 368 8.22 2.49 -0.03
C SER A 368 7.41 3.65 -0.61
N VAL A 369 6.10 3.68 -0.40
CA VAL A 369 5.24 4.82 -0.75
C VAL A 369 5.64 6.07 0.03
N LEU A 370 5.88 5.94 1.34
CA LEU A 370 6.35 7.06 2.17
C LEU A 370 7.71 7.59 1.68
N ILE A 371 8.67 6.70 1.42
CA ILE A 371 10.00 7.08 0.92
C ILE A 371 9.88 7.80 -0.43
N GLU A 372 9.09 7.26 -1.36
CA GLU A 372 8.90 7.87 -2.68
C GLU A 372 8.20 9.24 -2.60
N THR A 373 7.23 9.39 -1.70
CA THR A 373 6.59 10.67 -1.43
C THR A 373 7.60 11.69 -0.92
N MET A 374 8.41 11.34 0.08
CA MET A 374 9.47 12.21 0.60
C MET A 374 10.49 12.55 -0.50
N ARG A 375 10.88 11.60 -1.33
CA ARG A 375 11.78 11.82 -2.47
C ARG A 375 11.25 12.89 -3.42
N ARG A 376 9.95 12.82 -3.78
CA ARG A 376 9.30 13.81 -4.66
C ARG A 376 9.13 15.18 -4.01
N GLU A 377 8.97 15.22 -2.71
CA GLU A 377 8.96 16.48 -1.94
C GLU A 377 10.35 17.15 -1.87
N GLY A 378 11.41 16.47 -2.29
CA GLY A 378 12.77 17.00 -2.33
C GLY A 378 13.64 16.61 -1.14
N PHE A 379 13.26 15.57 -0.40
CA PHE A 379 14.08 15.01 0.68
C PHE A 379 15.22 14.14 0.13
N GLU A 380 16.32 14.14 0.87
CA GLU A 380 17.45 13.24 0.67
C GLU A 380 17.70 12.49 1.97
N LEU A 381 17.73 11.16 1.90
CA LEU A 381 17.86 10.29 3.07
C LEU A 381 18.47 8.93 2.72
N LEU A 382 18.94 8.24 3.75
CA LEU A 382 19.34 6.84 3.66
C LEU A 382 18.24 5.97 4.28
N VAL A 383 18.00 4.81 3.68
CA VAL A 383 17.07 3.81 4.22
C VAL A 383 17.75 2.45 4.33
N SER A 384 17.44 1.73 5.41
CA SER A 384 17.94 0.39 5.66
C SER A 384 17.06 -0.68 5.01
N ARG A 385 17.53 -1.92 4.98
CA ARG A 385 16.71 -3.08 4.66
C ARG A 385 15.49 -3.16 5.59
N PRO A 386 14.30 -3.53 5.09
CA PRO A 386 13.14 -3.84 5.92
C PRO A 386 13.43 -5.00 6.87
N LYS A 387 12.95 -4.88 8.10
CA LYS A 387 13.03 -5.92 9.14
C LYS A 387 11.65 -6.20 9.68
N VAL A 388 11.33 -7.47 9.90
CA VAL A 388 10.10 -7.83 10.61
C VAL A 388 10.19 -7.48 12.08
N ILE A 389 9.07 -7.08 12.65
CA ILE A 389 8.97 -6.76 14.07
C ILE A 389 8.68 -8.08 14.82
N TYR A 390 9.61 -8.49 15.67
CA TYR A 390 9.43 -9.64 16.54
C TYR A 390 8.64 -9.27 17.78
N LYS A 391 7.82 -10.20 18.27
CA LYS A 391 7.13 -10.09 19.55
C LYS A 391 7.59 -11.19 20.51
N GLU A 392 7.60 -10.89 21.80
CA GLU A 392 7.78 -11.89 22.82
C GLU A 392 6.39 -12.28 23.37
N ILE A 393 5.99 -13.52 23.14
CA ILE A 393 4.72 -14.07 23.59
C ILE A 393 5.04 -15.25 24.50
N ASP A 394 4.60 -15.19 25.75
CA ASP A 394 4.88 -16.20 26.78
C ASP A 394 6.38 -16.53 26.95
N GLY A 395 7.25 -15.51 26.81
CA GLY A 395 8.70 -15.67 26.92
C GLY A 395 9.36 -16.29 25.69
N VAL A 396 8.63 -16.49 24.59
CA VAL A 396 9.13 -17.03 23.33
C VAL A 396 9.19 -15.92 22.27
N LYS A 397 10.32 -15.81 21.58
CA LYS A 397 10.47 -14.91 20.44
C LYS A 397 9.61 -15.41 19.28
N CYS A 398 8.62 -14.61 18.89
CA CYS A 398 7.68 -14.90 17.81
C CYS A 398 7.88 -13.94 16.63
N GLU A 399 7.59 -14.44 15.44
CA GLU A 399 7.65 -13.70 14.17
C GLU A 399 6.29 -13.71 13.45
N PRO A 400 6.00 -12.68 12.62
CA PRO A 400 4.77 -12.63 11.85
C PRO A 400 4.78 -13.68 10.74
N ILE A 401 3.67 -14.41 10.62
CA ILE A 401 3.42 -15.40 9.57
C ILE A 401 2.37 -14.82 8.62
N GLU A 402 2.60 -15.03 7.32
CA GLU A 402 1.68 -14.65 6.26
C GLU A 402 1.11 -15.87 5.55
N LYS A 403 -0.16 -15.79 5.19
CA LYS A 403 -0.79 -16.67 4.21
C LYS A 403 -0.46 -16.15 2.82
N LEU A 404 0.26 -16.96 2.06
CA LEU A 404 0.68 -16.66 0.70
C LEU A 404 -0.10 -17.52 -0.28
N VAL A 405 -0.68 -16.88 -1.30
CA VAL A 405 -1.30 -17.55 -2.43
C VAL A 405 -0.58 -17.15 -3.71
N CYS A 406 -0.09 -18.14 -4.44
CA CYS A 406 0.54 -17.98 -5.74
C CYS A 406 -0.28 -18.67 -6.81
N ASN A 407 -0.51 -18.00 -7.94
CA ASN A 407 -0.99 -18.64 -9.16
C ASN A 407 0.17 -18.69 -10.15
N VAL A 408 0.62 -19.87 -10.50
CA VAL A 408 1.87 -20.08 -11.24
C VAL A 408 1.66 -21.01 -12.44
N PRO A 409 2.41 -20.81 -13.56
CA PRO A 409 2.44 -21.76 -14.64
C PRO A 409 2.91 -23.14 -14.15
N ASP A 410 2.37 -24.21 -14.72
CA ASP A 410 2.65 -25.59 -14.31
C ASP A 410 4.15 -25.95 -14.43
N ASP A 411 4.87 -25.34 -15.37
CA ASP A 411 6.32 -25.53 -15.55
C ASP A 411 7.17 -24.89 -14.44
N SER A 412 6.62 -23.96 -13.66
CA SER A 412 7.29 -23.23 -12.60
C SER A 412 7.05 -23.76 -11.19
N ILE A 413 6.08 -24.68 -11.00
CA ILE A 413 5.65 -25.21 -9.70
C ILE A 413 6.83 -25.67 -8.84
N GLY A 414 7.69 -26.55 -9.40
CA GLY A 414 8.81 -27.15 -8.67
C GLY A 414 9.80 -26.09 -8.15
N THR A 415 10.11 -25.09 -8.98
CA THR A 415 11.02 -24.00 -8.62
C THR A 415 10.45 -23.14 -7.49
N ILE A 416 9.16 -22.83 -7.56
CA ILE A 416 8.48 -22.00 -6.55
C ILE A 416 8.41 -22.74 -5.21
N ILE A 417 8.02 -24.02 -5.20
CA ILE A 417 7.96 -24.83 -3.97
C ILE A 417 9.36 -24.94 -3.33
N GLU A 418 10.40 -25.20 -4.11
CA GLU A 418 11.77 -25.29 -3.60
C GLU A 418 12.23 -23.97 -2.96
N LYS A 419 12.02 -22.84 -3.65
CA LYS A 419 12.47 -21.52 -3.18
C LYS A 419 11.72 -21.07 -1.93
N LEU A 420 10.39 -21.24 -1.91
CA LEU A 420 9.58 -20.92 -0.73
C LEU A 420 9.92 -21.84 0.45
N GLY A 421 10.18 -23.14 0.22
CA GLY A 421 10.62 -24.06 1.25
C GLY A 421 11.95 -23.64 1.91
N ARG A 422 12.94 -23.19 1.11
CA ARG A 422 14.19 -22.61 1.63
C ARG A 422 13.97 -21.37 2.49
N ARG A 423 12.90 -20.61 2.21
CA ARG A 423 12.46 -19.41 2.95
C ARG A 423 11.51 -19.73 4.11
N LYS A 424 11.45 -21.01 4.52
CA LYS A 424 10.60 -21.52 5.62
C LYS A 424 9.10 -21.47 5.33
N GLY A 425 8.71 -21.42 4.07
CA GLY A 425 7.32 -21.56 3.64
C GLY A 425 6.85 -23.01 3.75
N GLU A 426 5.69 -23.21 4.33
CA GLU A 426 5.01 -24.49 4.45
C GLU A 426 3.83 -24.54 3.47
N MET A 427 3.88 -25.42 2.49
CA MET A 427 2.78 -25.59 1.54
C MET A 427 1.58 -26.22 2.25
N LYS A 428 0.41 -25.59 2.12
CA LYS A 428 -0.85 -26.04 2.72
C LYS A 428 -1.77 -26.66 1.69
N ASN A 429 -1.83 -26.09 0.48
CA ASN A 429 -2.72 -26.54 -0.56
C ASN A 429 -2.11 -26.34 -1.96
N MET A 430 -2.55 -27.19 -2.91
CA MET A 430 -2.20 -27.10 -4.32
C MET A 430 -3.40 -27.55 -5.15
N GLU A 431 -3.92 -26.65 -5.97
CA GLU A 431 -5.10 -26.86 -6.79
C GLU A 431 -4.82 -26.50 -8.26
N PRO A 432 -5.19 -27.35 -9.23
CA PRO A 432 -5.13 -26.99 -10.63
C PRO A 432 -6.03 -25.77 -10.92
N ALA A 433 -5.49 -24.81 -11.64
CA ALA A 433 -6.22 -23.66 -12.15
C ALA A 433 -6.41 -23.78 -13.68
N GLU A 434 -7.10 -22.83 -14.29
CA GLU A 434 -7.34 -22.84 -15.74
C GLU A 434 -6.09 -22.45 -16.54
N MET A 435 -6.06 -22.78 -17.81
CA MET A 435 -5.01 -22.41 -18.79
C MET A 435 -3.58 -22.86 -18.43
N GLY A 436 -3.41 -24.03 -17.81
CA GLY A 436 -2.07 -24.56 -17.49
C GLY A 436 -1.39 -23.81 -16.33
N HIS A 437 -2.20 -23.34 -15.39
CA HIS A 437 -1.74 -22.76 -14.14
C HIS A 437 -2.14 -23.62 -12.95
N THR A 438 -1.42 -23.44 -11.85
CA THR A 438 -1.71 -24.10 -10.56
C THR A 438 -1.70 -23.06 -9.45
N LYS A 439 -2.71 -23.10 -8.58
CA LYS A 439 -2.80 -22.31 -7.37
C LYS A 439 -2.06 -23.01 -6.24
N LEU A 440 -1.14 -22.34 -5.61
CA LEU A 440 -0.35 -22.82 -4.47
C LEU A 440 -0.63 -21.96 -3.24
N GLU A 441 -0.87 -22.57 -2.10
CA GLU A 441 -1.10 -21.88 -0.84
C GLU A 441 -0.03 -22.27 0.19
N PHE A 442 0.58 -21.25 0.84
CA PHE A 442 1.64 -21.42 1.83
C PHE A 442 1.35 -20.62 3.08
N GLU A 443 1.88 -21.09 4.21
CA GLU A 443 2.15 -20.29 5.40
C GLU A 443 3.65 -20.03 5.47
N ILE A 444 4.05 -18.75 5.53
CA ILE A 444 5.46 -18.37 5.44
C ILE A 444 5.76 -17.21 6.42
N PRO A 445 6.93 -17.21 7.09
CA PRO A 445 7.37 -16.04 7.82
C PRO A 445 7.46 -14.81 6.91
N ALA A 446 6.90 -13.66 7.33
CA ALA A 446 6.89 -12.43 6.54
C ALA A 446 8.30 -12.04 6.04
N ARG A 447 9.36 -12.25 6.87
CA ARG A 447 10.76 -12.04 6.43
C ARG A 447 11.20 -12.95 5.29
N GLY A 448 10.53 -14.07 5.06
CA GLY A 448 10.78 -14.98 3.93
C GLY A 448 10.28 -14.41 2.61
N LEU A 449 9.35 -13.46 2.63
CA LEU A 449 8.84 -12.78 1.44
C LEU A 449 9.65 -11.55 1.06
N ILE A 450 10.44 -11.00 1.99
CA ILE A 450 11.32 -9.85 1.72
C ILE A 450 12.27 -10.19 0.57
N GLY A 451 12.21 -9.41 -0.52
CA GLY A 451 13.01 -9.59 -1.72
C GLY A 451 12.63 -10.80 -2.60
N TYR A 452 11.56 -11.53 -2.29
CA TYR A 452 11.15 -12.68 -3.09
C TYR A 452 10.33 -12.32 -4.32
N ARG A 453 9.60 -11.21 -4.30
CA ARG A 453 8.69 -10.81 -5.38
C ARG A 453 9.39 -10.69 -6.74
N THR A 454 10.57 -10.11 -6.78
CA THR A 454 11.37 -9.97 -8.01
C THR A 454 11.86 -11.32 -8.54
N GLU A 455 12.29 -12.23 -7.65
CA GLU A 455 12.65 -13.60 -8.02
C GLU A 455 11.45 -14.37 -8.57
N PHE A 456 10.30 -14.28 -7.89
CA PHE A 456 9.06 -14.92 -8.30
C PHE A 456 8.62 -14.52 -9.71
N LEU A 457 8.65 -13.22 -10.03
CA LEU A 457 8.32 -12.73 -11.37
C LEU A 457 9.28 -13.26 -12.43
N THR A 458 10.57 -13.40 -12.09
CA THR A 458 11.57 -13.98 -13.00
C THR A 458 11.30 -15.46 -13.24
N ASP A 459 11.04 -16.23 -12.18
CA ASP A 459 10.78 -17.67 -12.25
C ASP A 459 9.49 -18.00 -13.00
N THR A 460 8.49 -17.15 -12.90
CA THR A 460 7.20 -17.29 -13.59
C THR A 460 7.14 -16.55 -14.93
N LYS A 461 8.29 -16.03 -15.42
CA LYS A 461 8.37 -15.26 -16.69
C LYS A 461 7.41 -14.07 -16.75
N GLY A 462 7.07 -13.51 -15.60
CA GLY A 462 6.16 -12.36 -15.46
C GLY A 462 4.66 -12.69 -15.52
N VAL A 463 4.27 -13.97 -15.65
CA VAL A 463 2.85 -14.38 -15.74
C VAL A 463 2.26 -14.86 -14.43
N GLY A 464 3.09 -15.20 -13.43
CA GLY A 464 2.62 -15.61 -12.11
C GLY A 464 2.10 -14.45 -11.28
N THR A 465 1.10 -14.71 -10.44
CA THR A 465 0.61 -13.76 -9.43
C THR A 465 0.93 -14.27 -8.02
N MET A 466 1.26 -13.35 -7.14
CA MET A 466 1.64 -13.64 -5.74
C MET A 466 0.99 -12.62 -4.81
N ASN A 467 0.20 -13.12 -3.86
CA ASN A 467 -0.50 -12.30 -2.88
C ASN A 467 -0.32 -12.88 -1.48
N SER A 468 -0.01 -12.03 -0.51
CA SER A 468 0.13 -12.43 0.88
C SER A 468 -0.68 -11.53 1.81
N VAL A 469 -1.03 -12.09 2.97
CA VAL A 469 -1.77 -11.41 4.04
C VAL A 469 -1.25 -11.90 5.38
N PHE A 470 -1.04 -10.97 6.31
CA PHE A 470 -0.69 -11.31 7.70
C PHE A 470 -1.78 -12.22 8.31
N ASP A 471 -1.36 -13.29 8.99
CA ASP A 471 -2.27 -14.22 9.65
C ASP A 471 -2.12 -14.17 11.18
N ARG A 472 -0.92 -14.46 11.69
CA ARG A 472 -0.65 -14.60 13.13
C ARG A 472 0.84 -14.46 13.47
N TYR A 473 1.14 -14.48 14.74
CA TYR A 473 2.51 -14.63 15.24
C TYR A 473 2.77 -16.08 15.64
N GLU A 474 3.92 -16.64 15.23
CA GLU A 474 4.42 -17.97 15.63
C GLU A 474 5.85 -17.90 16.14
N PRO A 475 6.31 -18.91 16.88
CA PRO A 475 7.70 -19.01 17.29
C PRO A 475 8.66 -18.91 16.11
N TYR A 476 9.79 -18.24 16.31
CA TYR A 476 10.81 -18.02 15.31
C TYR A 476 11.27 -19.32 14.64
N LYS A 477 11.12 -19.43 13.31
CA LYS A 477 11.39 -20.65 12.51
C LYS A 477 12.88 -20.84 12.12
N GLY A 478 13.81 -20.12 12.74
CA GLY A 478 15.24 -20.22 12.44
C GLY A 478 15.68 -19.33 11.29
N GLU A 479 16.96 -19.36 10.94
CA GLU A 479 17.53 -18.48 9.91
C GLU A 479 17.01 -18.79 8.51
N ILE A 480 16.85 -17.74 7.71
CA ILE A 480 16.56 -17.80 6.28
C ILE A 480 17.82 -17.33 5.56
N SER A 481 18.27 -18.07 4.55
CA SER A 481 19.43 -17.72 3.74
C SER A 481 19.24 -16.33 3.13
N ALA A 482 20.27 -15.51 3.29
CA ALA A 482 20.40 -14.22 2.64
C ALA A 482 20.56 -14.35 1.11
N ARG A 483 20.69 -13.24 0.42
CA ARG A 483 21.00 -13.17 -1.01
C ARG A 483 22.18 -14.10 -1.36
N THR A 484 22.05 -14.84 -2.46
CA THR A 484 23.09 -15.80 -2.91
C THR A 484 24.22 -15.16 -3.71
N ARG A 485 24.05 -13.91 -4.17
CA ARG A 485 25.04 -13.19 -4.98
C ARG A 485 25.63 -12.01 -4.20
N GLY A 486 26.94 -11.81 -4.27
CA GLY A 486 27.62 -10.64 -3.75
C GLY A 486 27.40 -9.39 -4.62
N VAL A 487 28.05 -8.30 -4.28
CA VAL A 487 28.00 -7.03 -5.02
C VAL A 487 29.37 -6.58 -5.49
N LEU A 488 29.36 -5.78 -6.56
CA LEU A 488 30.52 -5.06 -7.04
C LEU A 488 30.55 -3.68 -6.36
N VAL A 489 31.57 -3.42 -5.56
CA VAL A 489 31.68 -2.20 -4.75
C VAL A 489 32.76 -1.30 -5.32
N ALA A 490 32.46 -0.02 -5.53
CA ALA A 490 33.44 0.95 -5.99
C ALA A 490 34.59 1.08 -4.98
N PHE A 491 35.82 1.01 -5.49
CA PHE A 491 37.03 1.06 -4.69
C PHE A 491 37.48 2.49 -4.38
N GLU A 492 37.22 3.42 -5.28
CA GLU A 492 37.62 4.82 -5.16
C GLU A 492 36.55 5.79 -5.65
N ALA A 493 36.67 7.05 -5.29
CA ALA A 493 35.81 8.13 -5.78
C ALA A 493 36.28 8.63 -7.16
N GLY A 494 35.32 8.95 -8.04
CA GLY A 494 35.62 9.47 -9.37
C GLY A 494 34.41 9.38 -10.29
N THR A 495 34.65 9.42 -11.60
CA THR A 495 33.60 9.24 -12.62
C THR A 495 33.82 7.89 -13.31
N SER A 496 32.76 7.12 -13.43
CA SER A 496 32.81 5.82 -14.12
C SER A 496 33.10 5.99 -15.61
N ILE A 497 34.00 5.18 -16.14
CA ILE A 497 34.40 5.24 -17.54
C ILE A 497 34.22 3.88 -18.22
N THR A 498 34.03 3.92 -19.55
CA THR A 498 33.74 2.72 -20.35
C THR A 498 34.73 1.58 -20.13
N TYR A 499 36.02 1.88 -20.03
CA TYR A 499 37.05 0.85 -19.81
C TYR A 499 36.93 0.19 -18.43
N GLY A 500 36.74 0.97 -17.37
CA GLY A 500 36.53 0.45 -16.02
C GLY A 500 35.27 -0.41 -15.93
N LEU A 501 34.18 0.03 -16.52
CA LEU A 501 32.90 -0.70 -16.57
C LEU A 501 32.99 -1.97 -17.42
N TYR A 502 33.74 -1.95 -18.54
CA TYR A 502 33.93 -3.13 -19.37
C TYR A 502 34.60 -4.27 -18.58
N ASN A 503 35.64 -3.96 -17.79
CA ASN A 503 36.27 -4.93 -16.91
C ASN A 503 35.35 -5.39 -15.77
N ALA A 504 34.41 -4.50 -15.32
CA ALA A 504 33.46 -4.81 -14.27
C ALA A 504 32.38 -5.79 -14.75
N GLN A 505 31.86 -5.61 -15.98
CA GLN A 505 30.79 -6.46 -16.52
C GLN A 505 31.21 -7.92 -16.73
N GLU A 506 32.51 -8.23 -16.83
CA GLU A 506 33.04 -9.62 -16.85
C GLU A 506 32.78 -10.34 -15.51
N ARG A 507 32.53 -9.59 -14.43
CA ARG A 507 32.36 -10.13 -13.08
C ARG A 507 30.89 -10.17 -12.65
N GLY A 508 30.00 -9.48 -13.38
CA GLY A 508 28.59 -9.44 -13.06
C GLY A 508 27.80 -8.41 -13.84
N GLU A 509 26.60 -8.14 -13.35
CA GLU A 509 25.66 -7.20 -13.97
C GLU A 509 25.88 -5.78 -13.41
N LEU A 510 25.98 -4.79 -14.29
CA LEU A 510 26.18 -3.40 -13.88
C LEU A 510 24.87 -2.71 -13.48
N LEU A 511 24.93 -1.86 -12.45
CA LEU A 511 23.83 -1.00 -12.00
C LEU A 511 24.00 0.44 -12.47
N ILE A 512 25.18 0.81 -12.97
CA ILE A 512 25.51 2.17 -13.43
C ILE A 512 26.09 2.14 -14.85
N GLY A 513 25.88 3.23 -15.58
CA GLY A 513 26.51 3.48 -16.87
C GLY A 513 27.79 4.30 -16.78
N ALA A 514 28.41 4.62 -17.94
CA ALA A 514 29.55 5.51 -18.02
C ALA A 514 29.15 6.97 -17.74
N GLY A 515 30.05 7.76 -17.15
CA GLY A 515 29.83 9.15 -16.83
C GLY A 515 29.12 9.40 -15.49
N VAL A 516 28.89 8.36 -14.70
CA VAL A 516 28.24 8.46 -13.38
C VAL A 516 29.31 8.76 -12.30
N GLU A 517 29.04 9.75 -11.45
CA GLU A 517 29.89 10.05 -10.29
C GLU A 517 29.74 8.94 -9.24
N VAL A 518 30.85 8.35 -8.81
CA VAL A 518 30.89 7.25 -7.83
C VAL A 518 31.82 7.60 -6.68
N TYR A 519 31.65 6.93 -5.56
CA TYR A 519 32.50 7.07 -4.36
C TYR A 519 32.82 5.71 -3.77
N GLU A 520 33.86 5.63 -2.96
CA GLU A 520 34.27 4.41 -2.27
C GLU A 520 33.11 3.85 -1.43
N GLY A 521 32.82 2.55 -1.57
CA GLY A 521 31.72 1.90 -0.88
C GLY A 521 30.36 1.96 -1.60
N MET A 522 30.24 2.69 -2.72
CA MET A 522 29.05 2.67 -3.58
C MET A 522 28.95 1.32 -4.30
N ILE A 523 27.76 0.73 -4.35
CA ILE A 523 27.49 -0.52 -5.06
C ILE A 523 27.22 -0.17 -6.53
N VAL A 524 28.02 -0.69 -7.42
CA VAL A 524 28.01 -0.39 -8.87
C VAL A 524 27.55 -1.55 -9.73
N GLY A 525 27.40 -2.74 -9.13
CA GLY A 525 26.94 -3.94 -9.85
C GLY A 525 26.63 -5.11 -8.92
N ILE A 526 26.06 -6.16 -9.50
CA ILE A 526 25.74 -7.44 -8.86
C ILE A 526 26.80 -8.44 -9.30
N ASN A 527 27.52 -9.04 -8.35
CA ASN A 527 28.53 -10.05 -8.66
C ASN A 527 27.87 -11.36 -9.12
N SER A 528 28.49 -12.06 -10.06
CA SER A 528 28.10 -13.42 -10.45
C SER A 528 28.43 -14.48 -9.40
N ARG A 529 29.27 -14.14 -8.41
CA ARG A 529 29.68 -14.99 -7.28
C ARG A 529 29.05 -14.51 -5.97
N ASN A 530 29.15 -15.32 -4.92
CA ASN A 530 28.54 -15.04 -3.61
C ASN A 530 29.26 -13.97 -2.77
N GLU A 531 30.48 -13.57 -3.19
CA GLU A 531 31.33 -12.65 -2.43
C GLU A 531 31.28 -11.24 -3.00
N ASP A 532 31.36 -10.24 -2.10
CA ASP A 532 31.50 -8.84 -2.49
C ASP A 532 32.93 -8.61 -3.03
N ILE A 533 33.04 -7.87 -4.12
CA ILE A 533 34.31 -7.56 -4.75
C ILE A 533 34.47 -6.05 -4.90
N ALA A 534 35.57 -5.51 -4.38
CA ALA A 534 35.99 -4.15 -4.67
C ALA A 534 36.49 -4.02 -6.10
N ILE A 535 36.00 -3.04 -6.84
CA ILE A 535 36.29 -2.85 -8.25
C ILE A 535 36.54 -1.39 -8.59
N ASN A 536 37.46 -1.13 -9.48
CA ASN A 536 37.76 0.21 -9.97
C ASN A 536 37.03 0.48 -11.29
N VAL A 537 35.91 1.20 -11.23
CA VAL A 537 35.13 1.63 -12.41
C VAL A 537 35.61 2.95 -13.01
N CYS A 538 36.56 3.64 -12.34
CA CYS A 538 37.17 4.89 -12.80
C CYS A 538 38.51 4.66 -13.53
N LYS A 539 38.92 3.39 -13.69
CA LYS A 539 40.22 3.04 -14.25
C LYS A 539 40.32 3.38 -15.73
N GLU A 540 41.26 4.23 -16.07
CA GLU A 540 41.60 4.58 -17.44
C GLU A 540 42.41 3.48 -18.14
N LYS A 541 42.24 3.41 -19.48
CA LYS A 541 43.10 2.55 -20.30
C LYS A 541 44.47 3.19 -20.43
N HIS A 542 45.50 2.54 -19.85
CA HIS A 542 46.88 2.95 -20.12
C HIS A 542 47.25 2.63 -21.55
N LEU A 543 47.63 3.65 -22.33
CA LEU A 543 48.15 3.48 -23.69
C LEU A 543 49.51 2.78 -23.63
N THR A 544 49.56 1.48 -23.88
CA THR A 544 50.77 0.69 -24.01
C THR A 544 51.03 0.38 -25.48
N ASN A 545 51.85 1.14 -26.14
CA ASN A 545 52.37 0.99 -27.50
C ASN A 545 51.56 1.56 -28.67
N THR A 546 52.24 2.40 -29.43
CA THR A 546 51.76 3.05 -30.67
C THR A 546 51.48 2.09 -31.84
N ARG A 547 51.82 0.81 -31.76
CA ARG A 547 51.60 -0.17 -32.85
C ARG A 547 50.24 -0.86 -32.81
N ALA A 548 49.50 -0.76 -31.72
CA ALA A 548 48.17 -1.38 -31.56
C ALA A 548 46.99 -0.41 -31.65
N SER A 549 47.22 0.85 -31.99
CA SER A 549 46.16 1.90 -32.04
C SER A 549 45.15 1.73 -33.16
N GLY A 550 45.36 0.78 -34.10
CA GLY A 550 44.46 0.51 -35.24
C GLY A 550 43.46 -0.64 -34.99
N SER A 551 43.55 -1.35 -33.89
CA SER A 551 42.67 -2.50 -33.57
C SER A 551 41.83 -2.32 -32.29
N ASP A 552 41.52 -1.08 -31.91
CA ASP A 552 40.61 -0.85 -30.80
C ASP A 552 39.19 -1.19 -31.24
N ASP A 553 38.78 -2.44 -31.02
CA ASP A 553 37.38 -2.84 -31.05
C ASP A 553 36.59 -1.95 -30.08
N ALA A 554 35.49 -1.39 -30.55
CA ALA A 554 34.61 -0.59 -29.70
C ALA A 554 34.14 -1.41 -28.48
N LEU A 555 34.54 -1.00 -27.28
CA LEU A 555 34.11 -1.66 -26.04
C LEU A 555 32.61 -1.59 -25.92
N ARG A 556 31.91 -2.71 -26.05
CA ARG A 556 30.45 -2.77 -25.89
C ARG A 556 30.11 -3.01 -24.44
N LEU A 557 29.35 -2.07 -23.85
CA LEU A 557 28.75 -2.23 -22.54
C LEU A 557 27.34 -2.77 -22.71
N VAL A 558 26.97 -3.73 -21.87
CA VAL A 558 25.57 -4.14 -21.68
C VAL A 558 24.85 -3.00 -20.96
N PRO A 559 23.61 -2.64 -21.34
CA PRO A 559 22.85 -1.64 -20.62
C PRO A 559 22.76 -1.97 -19.13
N PRO A 560 22.98 -1.01 -18.21
CA PRO A 560 22.92 -1.26 -16.80
C PRO A 560 21.50 -1.61 -16.36
N LEU A 561 21.39 -2.50 -15.36
CA LEU A 561 20.12 -2.82 -14.71
C LEU A 561 19.63 -1.58 -13.94
N GLN A 562 18.49 -1.06 -14.31
CA GLN A 562 17.88 0.06 -13.58
C GLN A 562 17.14 -0.45 -12.34
N MET A 563 17.52 0.08 -11.18
CA MET A 563 16.87 -0.21 -9.90
C MET A 563 15.76 0.81 -9.63
N SER A 564 14.50 0.35 -9.54
CA SER A 564 13.45 1.16 -8.90
C SER A 564 13.70 1.19 -7.39
N LEU A 565 13.02 2.09 -6.67
CA LEU A 565 13.13 2.19 -5.21
C LEU A 565 12.79 0.86 -4.53
N GLU A 566 11.70 0.22 -4.95
CA GLU A 566 11.25 -1.06 -4.42
C GLU A 566 12.31 -2.15 -4.63
N LYS A 567 12.81 -2.29 -5.85
CA LYS A 567 13.87 -3.25 -6.16
C LYS A 567 15.15 -2.99 -5.37
N ALA A 568 15.48 -1.72 -5.14
CA ALA A 568 16.64 -1.34 -4.35
C ALA A 568 16.48 -1.73 -2.88
N ILE A 569 15.29 -1.49 -2.29
CA ILE A 569 14.96 -1.85 -0.91
C ILE A 569 14.94 -3.39 -0.73
N GLU A 570 14.35 -4.12 -1.68
CA GLU A 570 14.33 -5.58 -1.67
C GLU A 570 15.73 -6.21 -1.83
N PHE A 571 16.60 -5.54 -2.59
CA PHE A 571 17.91 -6.07 -2.96
C PHE A 571 18.95 -5.98 -1.84
N ILE A 572 18.94 -4.89 -1.06
CA ILE A 572 20.00 -4.60 -0.08
C ILE A 572 20.03 -5.61 1.07
N GLU A 573 21.24 -5.86 1.58
CA GLU A 573 21.51 -6.67 2.76
C GLU A 573 21.65 -5.81 4.03
N GLU A 574 21.84 -6.45 5.20
CA GLU A 574 21.90 -5.76 6.50
C GLU A 574 23.05 -4.75 6.62
N ASP A 575 24.17 -4.98 5.89
CA ASP A 575 25.33 -4.11 5.85
C ASP A 575 25.28 -3.06 4.73
N GLU A 576 24.12 -2.94 4.05
CA GLU A 576 23.89 -2.05 2.93
C GLU A 576 22.81 -1.04 3.23
N LEU A 577 22.80 0.06 2.48
CA LEU A 577 21.79 1.13 2.55
C LEU A 577 21.40 1.57 1.14
N VAL A 578 20.17 2.05 1.00
CA VAL A 578 19.72 2.80 -0.17
C VAL A 578 19.87 4.29 0.11
N GLU A 579 20.62 4.98 -0.72
CA GLU A 579 20.69 6.44 -0.76
C GLU A 579 19.60 6.95 -1.70
N VAL A 580 18.59 7.59 -1.12
CA VAL A 580 17.41 8.11 -1.83
C VAL A 580 17.55 9.61 -1.98
N THR A 581 17.55 10.10 -3.22
CA THR A 581 17.61 11.53 -3.54
C THR A 581 16.50 11.86 -4.56
N PRO A 582 16.13 13.13 -4.74
CA PRO A 582 15.13 13.50 -5.74
C PRO A 582 15.42 13.01 -7.15
N LEU A 583 16.70 12.94 -7.54
CA LEU A 583 17.12 12.59 -8.90
C LEU A 583 17.59 11.15 -9.04
N ASN A 584 18.18 10.56 -7.98
CA ASN A 584 18.85 9.26 -8.07
C ASN A 584 18.50 8.33 -6.90
N ILE A 585 18.59 7.03 -7.18
CA ILE A 585 18.57 5.96 -6.18
C ILE A 585 19.91 5.25 -6.31
N ARG A 586 20.71 5.25 -5.24
CA ARG A 586 22.04 4.64 -5.21
C ARG A 586 22.10 3.61 -4.09
N LEU A 587 22.86 2.55 -4.30
CA LEU A 587 23.13 1.54 -3.28
C LEU A 587 24.52 1.74 -2.73
N ARG A 588 24.70 1.57 -1.42
CA ARG A 588 26.01 1.71 -0.79
C ARG A 588 26.17 0.76 0.39
N LYS A 589 27.42 0.47 0.73
CA LYS A 589 27.74 -0.16 2.01
C LYS A 589 27.55 0.83 3.18
N LYS A 590 27.17 0.33 4.36
CA LYS A 590 27.08 1.15 5.58
C LYS A 590 28.45 1.74 5.92
N ILE A 591 29.49 0.93 5.85
CA ILE A 591 30.88 1.34 6.05
C ILE A 591 31.48 1.57 4.69
N LEU A 592 31.82 2.80 4.36
CA LEU A 592 32.36 3.17 3.05
C LEU A 592 33.80 2.70 2.86
N ASP A 593 34.65 2.85 3.89
CA ASP A 593 36.07 2.47 3.84
C ASP A 593 36.28 0.95 3.75
N SER A 594 36.94 0.51 2.69
CA SER A 594 37.15 -0.90 2.39
C SER A 594 37.99 -1.63 3.45
N LYS A 595 39.01 -0.96 4.02
CA LYS A 595 39.86 -1.54 5.05
C LYS A 595 39.12 -1.78 6.35
N THR A 596 38.22 -0.89 6.69
CA THR A 596 37.38 -1.01 7.89
C THR A 596 36.36 -2.13 7.71
N ARG A 597 35.74 -2.28 6.53
CA ARG A 597 34.87 -3.42 6.21
C ARG A 597 35.58 -4.75 6.38
N GLU A 598 36.80 -4.90 5.83
CA GLU A 598 37.56 -6.13 5.96
C GLU A 598 37.92 -6.46 7.43
N ARG A 599 38.27 -5.44 8.23
CA ARG A 599 38.57 -5.63 9.66
C ARG A 599 37.34 -6.12 10.43
N GLU A 600 36.16 -5.55 10.17
CA GLU A 600 34.91 -5.97 10.80
C GLU A 600 34.48 -7.38 10.37
N ALA A 601 34.60 -7.71 9.07
CA ALA A 601 34.32 -9.05 8.57
C ALA A 601 35.19 -10.11 9.28
N ARG A 602 36.50 -9.86 9.42
CA ARG A 602 37.41 -10.76 10.16
C ARG A 602 37.05 -10.89 11.64
N ARG A 603 36.61 -9.79 12.28
CA ARG A 603 36.20 -9.80 13.69
C ARG A 603 34.91 -10.59 13.91
N ASN A 604 33.97 -10.55 12.96
CA ASN A 604 32.71 -11.29 13.03
C ASN A 604 32.89 -12.79 12.75
N MET A 605 33.86 -13.17 11.90
CA MET A 605 34.27 -14.58 11.68
C MET A 605 34.97 -15.20 12.89
N SER A 606 35.52 -14.39 13.79
CA SER A 606 36.22 -14.85 15.00
C SER A 606 35.37 -14.92 16.25
N LYS A 607 34.11 -14.51 16.17
CA LYS A 607 33.08 -14.67 17.20
C LYS A 607 32.18 -15.87 16.89
#